data_a8bc371f674c7ab9846e7e085c04124f
#
_entry.id   a8bc371f674c7ab9846e7e085c04124f
#
_cell.length_a   1.000
_cell.length_b   1.000
_cell.length_c   1.000
_cell.angle_alpha   90.00
_cell.angle_beta   90.00
_cell.angle_gamma   90.00
#
_symmetry.space_group_name_H-M   'P 1'
#
loop_
_entity.id
_entity.type
_entity.pdbx_description
1 polymer ?
#
loop_
_entity_poly.entity_id
_entity_poly.type
_entity_poly.pdbx_seq_one_letter_code
_entity_poly.pdbx_strand_id
1 'polypeptide(L)'
;FLAKQKMGLRVRRGNNDFTLTLKTDGKVVGGLHSRPEYNLSIPDDSVPTTEQLTSLYPFENLPSATLQPIFSTDFNRTFWLIAFGASKIEVAFDQGKILSGEKTQPICEIEFELKEGLVSDLFHFVSLLPFEQDVYFSSASKAKRGYQLGSKPLLIDWLNKWRDFLKEEREGSAVDSREQLSA
;
A
#
# COMPACT_ATOMS: atom_id res chain seq x y z
N PHE A 1 14.42 -7.86 -0.02
CA PHE A 1 13.82 -9.02 0.66
C PHE A 1 12.32 -8.81 0.85
N LEU A 2 11.86 -7.89 1.69
CA LEU A 2 10.44 -7.68 2.02
C LEU A 2 9.55 -7.44 0.78
N ALA A 3 9.98 -6.58 -0.14
CA ALA A 3 9.23 -6.29 -1.36
C ALA A 3 9.02 -7.53 -2.27
N LYS A 4 10.01 -8.44 -2.33
CA LYS A 4 9.86 -9.70 -3.09
C LYS A 4 8.82 -10.63 -2.48
N GLN A 5 8.60 -10.54 -1.17
CA GLN A 5 7.58 -11.30 -0.44
C GLN A 5 6.25 -10.52 -0.30
N LYS A 6 6.12 -9.39 -1.00
CA LYS A 6 4.97 -8.49 -0.92
C LYS A 6 4.65 -8.03 0.51
N MET A 7 5.67 -7.91 1.33
CA MET A 7 5.59 -7.47 2.72
C MET A 7 5.95 -5.99 2.82
N GLY A 8 5.24 -5.26 3.69
CA GLY A 8 5.53 -3.87 4.05
C GLY A 8 5.82 -3.73 5.53
N LEU A 9 7.01 -3.26 5.88
CA LEU A 9 7.42 -2.97 7.25
C LEU A 9 7.36 -1.47 7.49
N ARG A 10 6.82 -1.06 8.63
CA ARG A 10 6.66 0.34 9.02
C ARG A 10 6.95 0.52 10.50
N VAL A 11 7.72 1.55 10.83
CA VAL A 11 7.75 2.13 12.16
C VAL A 11 6.77 3.30 12.18
N ARG A 12 5.81 3.28 13.10
CA ARG A 12 4.84 4.36 13.33
C ARG A 12 5.21 5.08 14.64
N ARG A 13 5.28 6.38 14.57
CA ARG A 13 5.28 7.25 15.76
C ARG A 13 3.85 7.75 15.97
N GLY A 14 3.24 7.37 17.09
CA GLY A 14 2.00 7.94 17.61
C GLY A 14 2.28 9.17 18.48
N ASN A 15 1.27 9.63 19.23
CA ASN A 15 1.45 10.79 20.12
C ASN A 15 2.42 10.49 21.26
N ASN A 16 2.38 9.28 21.83
CA ASN A 16 3.20 8.87 22.97
C ASN A 16 3.74 7.44 22.85
N ASP A 17 3.64 6.83 21.67
CA ASP A 17 4.01 5.43 21.44
C ASP A 17 4.68 5.24 20.07
N PHE A 18 5.46 4.17 20.00
CA PHE A 18 6.04 3.70 18.75
C PHE A 18 5.60 2.27 18.50
N THR A 19 5.21 2.01 17.27
CA THR A 19 4.73 0.68 16.84
C THR A 19 5.45 0.23 15.59
N LEU A 20 6.04 -0.95 15.66
CA LEU A 20 6.53 -1.67 14.49
C LEU A 20 5.39 -2.49 13.91
N THR A 21 5.06 -2.27 12.65
CA THR A 21 3.96 -2.92 11.93
C THR A 21 4.51 -3.65 10.71
N LEU A 22 4.17 -4.93 10.57
CA LEU A 22 4.37 -5.71 9.35
C LEU A 22 3.01 -6.01 8.71
N LYS A 23 2.85 -5.63 7.45
CA LYS A 23 1.72 -6.05 6.61
C LYS A 23 2.22 -7.09 5.62
N THR A 24 1.59 -8.25 5.58
CA THR A 24 1.97 -9.34 4.66
C THR A 24 1.13 -9.28 3.38
N ASP A 25 1.33 -10.25 2.48
CA ASP A 25 0.52 -10.36 1.26
C ASP A 25 -0.97 -10.50 1.59
N GLY A 26 -1.81 -9.97 0.72
CA GLY A 26 -3.26 -9.96 0.92
C GLY A 26 -4.00 -9.71 -0.39
N LYS A 27 -5.31 -9.55 -0.30
CA LYS A 27 -6.19 -9.32 -1.44
C LYS A 27 -6.54 -7.85 -1.56
N VAL A 28 -6.56 -7.35 -2.80
CA VAL A 28 -7.06 -6.00 -3.14
C VAL A 28 -8.08 -6.16 -4.26
N VAL A 29 -9.32 -5.78 -3.99
CA VAL A 29 -10.41 -5.84 -4.97
C VAL A 29 -11.20 -4.55 -4.89
N GLY A 30 -11.26 -3.77 -5.99
CA GLY A 30 -12.07 -2.56 -6.06
C GLY A 30 -11.78 -1.52 -4.97
N GLY A 31 -10.52 -1.40 -4.51
CA GLY A 31 -10.15 -0.50 -3.41
C GLY A 31 -10.28 -1.11 -2.00
N LEU A 32 -10.92 -2.27 -1.86
CA LEU A 32 -10.94 -3.02 -0.60
C LEU A 32 -9.61 -3.75 -0.41
N HIS A 33 -8.92 -3.46 0.68
CA HIS A 33 -7.67 -4.10 1.10
C HIS A 33 -7.95 -5.06 2.25
N SER A 34 -7.62 -6.33 2.08
CA SER A 34 -7.67 -7.34 3.15
C SER A 34 -6.32 -8.04 3.24
N ARG A 35 -5.59 -7.78 4.33
CA ARG A 35 -4.26 -8.37 4.55
C ARG A 35 -3.97 -8.52 6.05
N PRO A 36 -3.25 -9.58 6.46
CA PRO A 36 -2.79 -9.71 7.85
C PRO A 36 -1.84 -8.58 8.24
N GLU A 37 -2.00 -8.12 9.47
CA GLU A 37 -1.17 -7.08 10.08
C GLU A 37 -0.67 -7.56 11.44
N TYR A 38 0.63 -7.43 11.66
CA TYR A 38 1.30 -7.78 12.91
C TYR A 38 1.88 -6.53 13.52
N ASN A 39 1.66 -6.31 14.80
CA ASN A 39 2.06 -5.12 15.52
C ASN A 39 2.89 -5.46 16.74
N LEU A 40 3.97 -4.71 16.98
CA LEU A 40 4.83 -4.79 18.15
C LEU A 40 5.12 -3.39 18.68
N SER A 41 4.87 -3.15 19.98
CA SER A 41 5.32 -1.90 20.61
C SER A 41 6.83 -1.89 20.73
N ILE A 42 7.45 -0.76 20.37
CA ILE A 42 8.90 -0.55 20.40
C ILE A 42 9.22 0.74 21.17
N PRO A 43 10.43 0.91 21.71
CA PRO A 43 10.76 2.05 22.58
C PRO A 43 10.91 3.38 21.83
N ASP A 44 11.29 3.36 20.57
CA ASP A 44 11.59 4.54 19.74
C ASP A 44 11.40 4.27 18.25
N ASP A 45 11.71 5.25 17.39
CA ASP A 45 11.61 5.16 15.94
C ASP A 45 12.94 4.74 15.24
N SER A 46 13.85 4.15 15.96
CA SER A 46 15.10 3.63 15.39
C SER A 46 14.87 2.48 14.41
N VAL A 47 15.88 2.16 13.64
CA VAL A 47 15.84 1.01 12.73
C VAL A 47 15.61 -0.26 13.54
N PRO A 48 14.57 -1.07 13.22
CA PRO A 48 14.24 -2.25 14.00
C PRO A 48 15.38 -3.27 14.07
N THR A 49 15.61 -3.82 15.25
CA THR A 49 16.60 -4.86 15.49
C THR A 49 16.12 -6.23 14.95
N THR A 50 17.04 -7.15 14.76
CA THR A 50 16.70 -8.54 14.38
C THR A 50 15.77 -9.20 15.40
N GLU A 51 15.97 -8.93 16.70
CA GLU A 51 15.13 -9.45 17.78
C GLU A 51 13.71 -8.93 17.71
N GLN A 52 13.53 -7.63 17.44
CA GLN A 52 12.21 -7.02 17.24
C GLN A 52 11.51 -7.60 16.02
N LEU A 53 12.24 -7.83 14.92
CA LEU A 53 11.68 -8.43 13.70
C LEU A 53 11.23 -9.87 13.94
N THR A 54 12.06 -10.70 14.59
CA THR A 54 11.70 -12.10 14.88
C THR A 54 10.59 -12.23 15.93
N SER A 55 10.48 -11.29 16.85
CA SER A 55 9.37 -11.21 17.80
C SER A 55 8.07 -10.80 17.12
N LEU A 56 8.14 -9.96 16.07
CA LEU A 56 6.98 -9.49 15.31
C LEU A 56 6.40 -10.59 14.41
N TYR A 57 7.28 -11.35 13.73
CA TYR A 57 6.88 -12.31 12.71
C TYR A 57 7.95 -13.41 12.54
N PRO A 58 7.55 -14.70 12.38
CA PRO A 58 8.47 -15.81 12.16
C PRO A 58 9.03 -15.79 10.72
N PHE A 59 9.98 -14.92 10.45
CA PHE A 59 10.62 -14.85 9.13
C PHE A 59 11.43 -16.11 8.84
N GLU A 60 11.16 -16.75 7.72
CA GLU A 60 12.07 -17.72 7.13
C GLU A 60 13.23 -16.97 6.45
N ASN A 61 14.46 -17.24 6.85
CA ASN A 61 15.67 -16.67 6.23
C ASN A 61 15.71 -15.12 6.21
N LEU A 62 15.54 -14.49 7.37
CA LEU A 62 15.75 -13.04 7.50
C LEU A 62 17.21 -12.71 7.12
N PRO A 63 17.45 -11.87 6.10
CA PRO A 63 18.80 -11.52 5.71
C PRO A 63 19.48 -10.69 6.81
N SER A 64 20.79 -10.91 7.00
CA SER A 64 21.62 -10.12 7.93
C SER A 64 21.87 -8.67 7.46
N ALA A 65 21.21 -8.24 6.38
CA ALA A 65 21.35 -6.91 5.83
C ALA A 65 20.65 -5.87 6.71
N THR A 66 21.28 -4.72 6.87
CA THR A 66 20.70 -3.58 7.58
C THR A 66 19.49 -3.03 6.80
N LEU A 67 18.37 -2.84 7.51
CA LEU A 67 17.21 -2.17 6.96
C LEU A 67 17.53 -0.71 6.65
N GLN A 68 16.97 -0.20 5.56
CA GLN A 68 17.08 1.20 5.17
C GLN A 68 15.67 1.77 4.95
N PRO A 69 15.35 2.96 5.46
CA PRO A 69 14.10 3.62 5.17
C PRO A 69 14.05 4.01 3.69
N ILE A 70 12.95 3.69 3.02
CA ILE A 70 12.74 3.99 1.60
C ILE A 70 11.95 5.28 1.44
N PHE A 71 10.95 5.48 2.29
CA PHE A 71 10.11 6.67 2.34
C PHE A 71 9.56 6.86 3.76
N SER A 72 9.07 8.05 4.03
CA SER A 72 8.28 8.36 5.22
C SER A 72 6.94 8.98 4.84
N THR A 73 5.98 8.88 5.76
CA THR A 73 4.69 9.57 5.67
C THR A 73 4.54 10.45 6.90
N ASP A 74 4.26 11.73 6.66
CA ASP A 74 4.02 12.72 7.70
C ASP A 74 2.64 13.32 7.48
N PHE A 75 1.67 12.97 8.33
CA PHE A 75 0.29 13.39 8.17
C PHE A 75 -0.46 13.45 9.49
N ASN A 76 -1.45 14.33 9.53
CA ASN A 76 -2.44 14.37 10.60
C ASN A 76 -3.59 13.46 10.24
N ARG A 77 -4.05 12.67 11.23
CA ARG A 77 -5.23 11.81 11.13
C ARG A 77 -6.31 12.30 12.08
N THR A 78 -7.47 12.61 11.52
CA THR A 78 -8.71 12.74 12.29
C THR A 78 -9.56 11.52 12.02
N PHE A 79 -10.08 10.87 13.06
CA PHE A 79 -10.88 9.66 12.84
C PHE A 79 -12.12 9.63 13.72
N TRP A 80 -13.11 8.89 13.27
CA TRP A 80 -14.38 8.63 13.96
C TRP A 80 -14.65 7.14 13.95
N LEU A 81 -15.14 6.61 15.06
CA LEU A 81 -15.64 5.24 15.12
C LEU A 81 -17.16 5.27 15.06
N ILE A 82 -17.72 4.68 14.01
CA ILE A 82 -19.13 4.73 13.69
C ILE A 82 -19.73 3.34 13.85
N ALA A 83 -20.84 3.23 14.60
CA ALA A 83 -21.67 2.03 14.61
C ALA A 83 -22.65 2.10 13.45
N PHE A 84 -22.65 1.08 12.57
CA PHE A 84 -23.54 0.99 11.42
C PHE A 84 -23.98 -0.46 11.21
N GLY A 85 -25.29 -0.71 11.26
CA GLY A 85 -25.81 -2.07 11.27
C GLY A 85 -25.29 -2.86 12.46
N ALA A 86 -24.71 -4.03 12.19
CA ALA A 86 -24.02 -4.87 13.18
C ALA A 86 -22.51 -4.60 13.26
N SER A 87 -22.03 -3.55 12.63
CA SER A 87 -20.61 -3.30 12.39
C SER A 87 -20.09 -2.05 13.08
N LYS A 88 -18.77 -2.02 13.32
CA LYS A 88 -18.01 -0.84 13.72
C LYS A 88 -17.05 -0.47 12.59
N ILE A 89 -17.18 0.75 12.11
CA ILE A 89 -16.41 1.29 10.98
C ILE A 89 -15.61 2.50 11.47
N GLU A 90 -14.29 2.46 11.31
CA GLU A 90 -13.46 3.64 11.48
C GLU A 90 -13.43 4.42 10.17
N VAL A 91 -13.78 5.69 10.25
CA VAL A 91 -13.61 6.67 9.17
C VAL A 91 -12.44 7.54 9.54
N ALA A 92 -11.37 7.51 8.76
CA ALA A 92 -10.17 8.28 9.01
C ALA A 92 -9.88 9.24 7.85
N PHE A 93 -9.69 10.52 8.19
CA PHE A 93 -9.26 11.55 7.25
C PHE A 93 -7.79 11.88 7.48
N ASP A 94 -6.98 11.67 6.45
CA ASP A 94 -5.53 11.86 6.47
C ASP A 94 -5.13 13.03 5.59
N GLN A 95 -4.42 14.00 6.16
CA GLN A 95 -3.84 15.14 5.45
C GLN A 95 -2.36 15.28 5.76
N GLY A 96 -1.53 15.35 4.70
CA GLY A 96 -0.10 15.49 4.87
C GLY A 96 0.69 15.18 3.61
N LYS A 97 1.79 14.44 3.75
CA LYS A 97 2.71 14.17 2.65
C LYS A 97 3.45 12.85 2.80
N ILE A 98 3.83 12.28 1.66
CA ILE A 98 4.81 11.20 1.53
C ILE A 98 6.13 11.83 1.09
N LEU A 99 7.23 11.40 1.69
CA LEU A 99 8.58 11.91 1.43
C LEU A 99 9.49 10.74 1.04
N SER A 100 10.28 10.90 -0.02
CA SER A 100 11.32 9.96 -0.41
C SER A 100 12.51 10.70 -1.03
N GLY A 101 13.60 10.84 -0.26
CA GLY A 101 14.68 11.75 -0.60
C GLY A 101 14.15 13.19 -0.73
N GLU A 102 14.41 13.83 -1.85
CA GLU A 102 13.93 15.20 -2.14
C GLU A 102 12.50 15.25 -2.73
N LYS A 103 11.93 14.08 -3.05
CA LYS A 103 10.59 13.98 -3.66
C LYS A 103 9.50 14.02 -2.59
N THR A 104 8.42 14.71 -2.91
CA THR A 104 7.25 14.82 -2.04
C THR A 104 5.97 14.56 -2.83
N GLN A 105 5.01 13.87 -2.21
CA GLN A 105 3.67 13.68 -2.74
C GLN A 105 2.63 13.98 -1.67
N PRO A 106 1.57 14.75 -1.96
CA PRO A 106 0.54 15.07 -0.96
C PRO A 106 -0.27 13.82 -0.57
N ILE A 107 -0.74 13.83 0.68
CA ILE A 107 -1.78 12.93 1.22
C ILE A 107 -3.01 13.80 1.49
N CYS A 108 -4.13 13.44 0.89
CA CYS A 108 -5.46 13.95 1.21
C CYS A 108 -6.43 12.83 0.87
N GLU A 109 -6.76 12.01 1.86
CA GLU A 109 -7.58 10.81 1.62
C GLU A 109 -8.45 10.47 2.82
N ILE A 110 -9.57 9.81 2.53
CA ILE A 110 -10.46 9.21 3.52
C ILE A 110 -10.28 7.69 3.44
N GLU A 111 -10.03 7.07 4.58
CA GLU A 111 -9.98 5.61 4.71
C GLU A 111 -11.20 5.14 5.50
N PHE A 112 -11.82 4.05 5.06
CA PHE A 112 -12.89 3.35 5.77
C PHE A 112 -12.37 1.99 6.18
N GLU A 113 -12.27 1.73 7.47
CA GLU A 113 -11.76 0.48 7.99
C GLU A 113 -12.84 -0.26 8.79
N LEU A 114 -13.16 -1.48 8.39
CA LEU A 114 -14.04 -2.35 9.16
C LEU A 114 -13.28 -2.88 10.38
N LYS A 115 -13.63 -2.42 11.57
CA LYS A 115 -13.05 -2.90 12.83
C LYS A 115 -13.73 -4.17 13.32
N GLU A 116 -15.04 -4.27 13.11
CA GLU A 116 -15.86 -5.38 13.58
C GLU A 116 -17.13 -5.50 12.70
N GLY A 117 -17.57 -6.71 12.42
CA GLY A 117 -18.84 -6.96 11.72
C GLY A 117 -18.69 -7.39 10.26
N LEU A 118 -19.54 -6.89 9.38
CA LEU A 118 -19.72 -7.38 8.02
C LEU A 118 -19.17 -6.43 6.96
N VAL A 119 -18.47 -6.97 5.97
CA VAL A 119 -17.97 -6.19 4.82
C VAL A 119 -19.14 -5.54 4.03
N SER A 120 -20.31 -6.18 3.98
CA SER A 120 -21.51 -5.61 3.37
C SER A 120 -21.95 -4.30 4.01
N ASP A 121 -21.83 -4.19 5.34
CA ASP A 121 -22.16 -2.96 6.06
C ASP A 121 -21.18 -1.84 5.71
N LEU A 122 -19.89 -2.16 5.57
CA LEU A 122 -18.90 -1.19 5.11
C LEU A 122 -19.25 -0.61 3.74
N PHE A 123 -19.56 -1.47 2.77
CA PHE A 123 -19.95 -1.00 1.42
C PHE A 123 -21.27 -0.24 1.44
N HIS A 124 -22.25 -0.70 2.21
CA HIS A 124 -23.53 0.01 2.36
C HIS A 124 -23.31 1.38 2.99
N PHE A 125 -22.54 1.48 4.07
CA PHE A 125 -22.20 2.76 4.70
C PHE A 125 -21.57 3.73 3.69
N VAL A 126 -20.54 3.28 2.97
CA VAL A 126 -19.85 4.12 1.96
C VAL A 126 -20.79 4.57 0.84
N SER A 127 -21.74 3.70 0.42
CA SER A 127 -22.71 4.04 -0.63
C SER A 127 -23.73 5.12 -0.25
N LEU A 128 -23.93 5.36 1.04
CA LEU A 128 -24.83 6.39 1.55
C LEU A 128 -24.16 7.75 1.69
N LEU A 129 -22.84 7.84 1.54
CA LEU A 129 -22.13 9.09 1.69
C LEU A 129 -22.27 9.96 0.44
N PRO A 130 -22.57 11.26 0.59
CA PRO A 130 -22.73 12.18 -0.53
C PRO A 130 -21.37 12.63 -1.06
N PHE A 131 -20.64 11.73 -1.73
CA PHE A 131 -19.40 12.10 -2.38
C PHE A 131 -19.67 13.00 -3.59
N GLU A 132 -19.01 14.15 -3.60
CA GLU A 132 -19.03 15.08 -4.72
C GLU A 132 -17.99 14.68 -5.79
N GLN A 133 -17.97 15.44 -6.91
CA GLN A 133 -17.31 15.06 -8.16
C GLN A 133 -15.80 14.83 -8.07
N ASP A 134 -15.11 15.35 -7.04
CA ASP A 134 -13.65 15.29 -6.91
C ASP A 134 -13.14 14.11 -6.04
N VAL A 135 -14.02 13.18 -5.67
CA VAL A 135 -13.67 12.01 -4.88
C VAL A 135 -13.63 10.77 -5.76
N TYR A 136 -12.53 10.02 -5.68
CA TYR A 136 -12.37 8.77 -6.42
C TYR A 136 -11.81 7.65 -5.55
N PHE A 137 -12.17 6.42 -5.86
CA PHE A 137 -11.62 5.25 -5.18
C PHE A 137 -10.19 5.00 -5.61
N SER A 138 -9.28 4.89 -4.64
CA SER A 138 -7.88 4.60 -4.88
C SER A 138 -7.55 3.15 -4.52
N SER A 139 -6.88 2.44 -5.43
CA SER A 139 -6.26 1.13 -5.15
C SER A 139 -4.82 1.24 -4.67
N ALA A 140 -4.28 2.45 -4.56
CA ALA A 140 -2.90 2.71 -4.20
C ALA A 140 -2.79 3.17 -2.75
N SER A 141 -2.38 2.26 -1.85
CA SER A 141 -2.07 2.61 -0.46
C SER A 141 -0.93 3.64 -0.36
N LYS A 142 -0.84 4.36 0.78
CA LYS A 142 0.30 5.25 1.09
C LYS A 142 1.65 4.56 0.88
N ALA A 143 1.76 3.29 1.30
CA ALA A 143 2.98 2.50 1.10
C ALA A 143 3.29 2.28 -0.38
N LYS A 144 2.32 1.89 -1.20
CA LYS A 144 2.52 1.73 -2.64
C LYS A 144 2.96 3.04 -3.30
N ARG A 145 2.34 4.16 -2.95
CA ARG A 145 2.74 5.49 -3.42
C ARG A 145 4.14 5.88 -2.97
N GLY A 146 4.50 5.57 -1.72
CA GLY A 146 5.85 5.82 -1.19
C GLY A 146 6.93 5.04 -1.92
N TYR A 147 6.71 3.75 -2.18
CA TYR A 147 7.62 2.93 -3.00
C TYR A 147 7.75 3.49 -4.42
N GLN A 148 6.65 3.89 -5.05
CA GLN A 148 6.66 4.48 -6.39
C GLN A 148 7.42 5.81 -6.41
N LEU A 149 7.27 6.64 -5.39
CA LEU A 149 7.95 7.92 -5.26
C LEU A 149 9.47 7.74 -5.14
N GLY A 150 9.91 6.72 -4.37
CA GLY A 150 11.32 6.36 -4.18
C GLY A 150 11.94 5.60 -5.34
N SER A 151 11.12 5.01 -6.22
CA SER A 151 11.61 4.25 -7.38
C SER A 151 12.12 5.20 -8.48
N LYS A 152 13.11 4.73 -9.24
CA LYS A 152 13.43 5.36 -10.53
C LYS A 152 12.18 5.26 -11.42
N PRO A 153 11.89 6.28 -12.25
CA PRO A 153 10.69 6.25 -13.10
C PRO A 153 10.64 4.97 -13.95
N LEU A 154 9.53 4.23 -13.87
CA LEU A 154 9.25 3.03 -14.66
C LEU A 154 9.16 3.31 -16.19
N LEU A 155 9.31 4.56 -16.62
CA LEU A 155 9.23 4.96 -18.03
C LEU A 155 10.20 4.16 -18.93
N ILE A 156 11.38 3.81 -18.40
CA ILE A 156 12.41 3.08 -19.18
C ILE A 156 11.99 1.63 -19.40
N ASP A 157 11.39 0.98 -18.43
CA ASP A 157 10.98 -0.42 -18.56
C ASP A 157 9.80 -0.58 -19.52
N TRP A 158 8.86 0.36 -19.48
CA TRP A 158 7.72 0.37 -20.40
C TRP A 158 8.14 0.64 -21.85
N LEU A 159 9.02 1.61 -22.07
CA LEU A 159 9.59 1.89 -23.38
C LEU A 159 10.45 0.72 -23.91
N ASN A 160 11.17 0.01 -23.04
CA ASN A 160 11.92 -1.17 -23.43
C ASN A 160 10.98 -2.32 -23.82
N LYS A 161 9.95 -2.59 -23.05
CA LYS A 161 8.92 -3.59 -23.38
C LYS A 161 8.22 -3.31 -24.72
N TRP A 162 7.87 -2.03 -24.97
CA TRP A 162 7.32 -1.63 -26.26
C TRP A 162 8.32 -1.78 -27.41
N ARG A 163 9.58 -1.47 -27.17
CA ARG A 163 10.65 -1.63 -28.15
C ARG A 163 10.90 -3.10 -28.47
N ASP A 164 10.87 -3.96 -27.46
CA ASP A 164 11.04 -5.41 -27.62
C ASP A 164 9.84 -6.02 -28.35
N PHE A 165 8.62 -5.64 -28.01
CA PHE A 165 7.40 -6.01 -28.72
C PHE A 165 7.44 -5.61 -30.22
N LEU A 166 7.85 -4.37 -30.51
CA LEU A 166 7.98 -3.89 -31.87
C LEU A 166 9.12 -4.57 -32.66
N LYS A 167 10.14 -5.10 -31.99
CA LYS A 167 11.18 -5.91 -32.60
C LYS A 167 10.67 -7.31 -32.95
N GLU A 168 9.97 -7.95 -32.03
CA GLU A 168 9.35 -9.26 -32.24
C GLU A 168 8.36 -9.24 -33.39
N GLU A 169 7.55 -8.18 -33.57
CA GLU A 169 6.69 -8.01 -34.76
C GLU A 169 7.46 -7.80 -36.05
N ARG A 170 8.65 -7.19 -35.98
CA ARG A 170 9.50 -6.99 -37.19
C ARG A 170 10.28 -8.24 -37.57
N GLU A 171 10.68 -9.06 -36.63
CA GLU A 171 11.49 -10.26 -36.82
C GLU A 171 10.62 -11.52 -36.95
N GLY A 172 9.39 -11.49 -36.46
CA GLY A 172 8.38 -12.52 -36.62
C GLY A 172 7.75 -12.41 -38.00
N SER A 173 8.29 -13.14 -38.95
CA SER A 173 7.67 -13.44 -40.26
C SER A 173 6.16 -13.62 -40.08
N ALA A 174 5.36 -12.78 -40.76
CA ALA A 174 4.02 -13.06 -41.30
C ALA A 174 3.25 -14.22 -40.62
N VAL A 175 3.02 -14.19 -39.35
CA VAL A 175 1.93 -14.92 -38.71
C VAL A 175 0.71 -14.00 -38.78
N ASP A 176 -0.31 -14.50 -39.45
CA ASP A 176 -1.52 -13.83 -39.86
C ASP A 176 -2.10 -12.97 -38.72
N SER A 177 -2.06 -11.65 -38.92
CA SER A 177 -2.53 -10.63 -37.96
C SER A 177 -4.05 -10.70 -37.68
N ARG A 178 -4.75 -11.71 -38.16
CA ARG A 178 -6.18 -11.94 -37.91
C ARG A 178 -6.48 -12.80 -36.69
N GLU A 179 -5.54 -13.63 -36.24
CA GLU A 179 -5.77 -14.47 -35.01
C GLU A 179 -5.45 -13.77 -33.70
N GLN A 180 -4.71 -12.67 -33.68
CA GLN A 180 -4.34 -11.96 -32.45
C GLN A 180 -5.39 -10.93 -31.98
N LEU A 181 -6.42 -10.64 -32.76
CA LEU A 181 -7.50 -9.73 -32.40
C LEU A 181 -8.75 -10.44 -31.85
N SER A 182 -8.74 -11.75 -31.67
CA SER A 182 -9.87 -12.55 -31.18
C SER A 182 -9.60 -13.31 -29.86
N ALA A 183 -8.59 -12.90 -29.08
CA ALA A 183 -8.33 -13.44 -27.75
C ALA A 183 -8.53 -12.40 -26.65
#